data_92c194abd8721f769088aa4d15997188
#
_entry.id   92c194abd8721f769088aa4d15997188
#
_cell.length_a   1.000
_cell.length_b   1.000
_cell.length_c   1.000
_cell.angle_alpha   90.00
_cell.angle_beta   90.00
_cell.angle_gamma   90.00
#
_symmetry.space_group_name_H-M   'P 1'
#
loop_
_entity.id
_entity.type
_entity.pdbx_description
1 polymer ?
#
loop_
_entity_poly.entity_id
_entity_poly.type
_entity_poly.pdbx_seq_one_letter_code
_entity_poly.pdbx_strand_id
1 'polypeptide(L)'
;MGIIDTISAGFRLVTRRLWLLALPIALDLFLLFGPKLSALPVITQLIDEQIAAQSALQGGSTEIGSAEMIASLDELANDVLGRVNLFGLAAWTRLGFPNTMSSRPVDTATDVVYTITSSGQMVLWQAAILVLGLLFTTAFLVQVAQAIRENHAEPAALVKHTIHSWLRLLALFVPLGVGLVFGMTFLAMMPMGAGLLVLMALMVAAVWAAIYLAFVPHAI
;
A
#
# COMPACT_ATOMS: atom_id res chain seq x y z
N MET A 1 30.47 15.06 4.82
CA MET A 1 29.29 15.89 4.45
C MET A 1 28.33 15.85 5.63
N GLY A 2 27.88 17.02 6.10
CA GLY A 2 26.89 17.11 7.18
C GLY A 2 25.47 16.88 6.65
N ILE A 3 24.52 16.57 7.55
CA ILE A 3 23.10 16.38 7.20
C ILE A 3 22.55 17.63 6.47
N ILE A 4 22.94 18.82 6.94
CA ILE A 4 22.54 20.10 6.35
C ILE A 4 23.03 20.24 4.90
N ASP A 5 24.26 19.81 4.62
CA ASP A 5 24.83 19.85 3.26
C ASP A 5 24.07 18.93 2.31
N THR A 6 23.68 17.74 2.79
CA THR A 6 22.90 16.77 2.03
C THR A 6 21.50 17.31 1.69
N ILE A 7 20.82 17.91 2.67
CA ILE A 7 19.50 18.52 2.47
C ILE A 7 19.61 19.68 1.47
N SER A 8 20.60 20.56 1.64
CA SER A 8 20.84 21.70 0.76
C SER A 8 21.20 21.29 -0.68
N ALA A 9 21.91 20.16 -0.84
CA ALA A 9 22.20 19.59 -2.16
C ALA A 9 20.92 19.05 -2.81
N GLY A 10 20.04 18.38 -2.04
CA GLY A 10 18.74 17.91 -2.52
C GLY A 10 17.84 19.06 -2.99
N PHE A 11 17.73 20.14 -2.22
CA PHE A 11 16.98 21.32 -2.62
C PHE A 11 17.54 21.97 -3.91
N ARG A 12 18.85 22.08 -4.03
CA ARG A 12 19.50 22.60 -5.25
C ARG A 12 19.23 21.72 -6.47
N LEU A 13 19.18 20.39 -6.31
CA LEU A 13 18.84 19.48 -7.38
C LEU A 13 17.41 19.71 -7.88
N VAL A 14 16.46 19.75 -6.96
CA VAL A 14 15.04 19.95 -7.28
C VAL A 14 14.80 21.32 -7.93
N THR A 15 15.39 22.40 -7.40
CA THR A 15 15.23 23.74 -7.97
C THR A 15 15.84 23.89 -9.35
N ARG A 16 16.91 23.16 -9.65
CA ARG A 16 17.52 23.14 -10.99
C ARG A 16 16.75 22.28 -11.99
N ARG A 17 15.97 21.29 -11.51
CA ARG A 17 15.29 20.28 -12.33
C ARG A 17 13.85 20.09 -11.86
N LEU A 18 13.05 21.14 -12.01
CA LEU A 18 11.64 21.16 -11.57
C LEU A 18 10.80 20.04 -12.18
N TRP A 19 11.19 19.50 -13.32
CA TRP A 19 10.51 18.37 -13.96
C TRP A 19 10.50 17.09 -13.08
N LEU A 20 11.41 16.96 -12.11
CA LEU A 20 11.39 15.86 -11.13
C LEU A 20 10.14 15.88 -10.26
N LEU A 21 9.52 17.04 -10.07
CA LEU A 21 8.27 17.19 -9.33
C LEU A 21 7.04 16.85 -10.17
N ALA A 22 7.18 16.72 -11.49
CA ALA A 22 6.03 16.50 -12.37
C ALA A 22 5.28 15.21 -12.03
N LEU A 23 6.01 14.12 -11.77
CA LEU A 23 5.40 12.84 -11.41
C LEU A 23 4.71 12.87 -10.05
N PRO A 24 5.35 13.31 -8.93
CA PRO A 24 4.66 13.47 -7.65
C PRO A 24 3.42 14.38 -7.74
N ILE A 25 3.54 15.54 -8.39
CA ILE A 25 2.42 16.49 -8.54
C ILE A 25 1.27 15.86 -9.34
N ALA A 26 1.56 15.16 -10.44
CA ALA A 26 0.53 14.47 -11.22
C ALA A 26 -0.19 13.40 -10.39
N LEU A 27 0.55 12.66 -9.55
CA LEU A 27 -0.04 11.67 -8.64
C LEU A 27 -0.84 12.32 -7.52
N ASP A 28 -0.36 13.43 -6.95
CA ASP A 28 -1.12 14.21 -5.97
C ASP A 28 -2.44 14.73 -6.55
N LEU A 29 -2.41 15.27 -7.76
CA LEU A 29 -3.61 15.71 -8.47
C LEU A 29 -4.57 14.55 -8.74
N PHE A 30 -4.05 13.40 -9.14
CA PHE A 30 -4.86 12.19 -9.32
C PHE A 30 -5.50 11.74 -8.00
N LEU A 31 -4.77 11.74 -6.88
CA LEU A 31 -5.30 11.34 -5.57
C LEU A 31 -6.34 12.33 -5.03
N LEU A 32 -6.20 13.61 -5.37
CA LEU A 32 -7.14 14.67 -4.93
C LEU A 32 -8.40 14.72 -5.78
N PHE A 33 -8.27 14.71 -7.10
CA PHE A 33 -9.35 14.99 -8.05
C PHE A 33 -9.77 13.78 -8.88
N GLY A 34 -8.95 12.72 -8.91
CA GLY A 34 -9.25 11.49 -9.66
C GLY A 34 -10.37 10.66 -9.02
N PRO A 35 -10.76 9.58 -9.69
CA PRO A 35 -11.78 8.66 -9.17
C PRO A 35 -11.30 8.05 -7.86
N LYS A 36 -12.27 7.76 -6.98
CA LYS A 36 -12.03 7.11 -5.69
C LYS A 36 -12.38 5.63 -5.81
N LEU A 37 -11.68 4.80 -5.05
CA LEU A 37 -11.92 3.37 -4.99
C LEU A 37 -12.33 2.99 -3.57
N SER A 38 -13.55 2.47 -3.40
CA SER A 38 -14.10 2.09 -2.10
C SER A 38 -14.31 0.57 -2.04
N ALA A 39 -13.91 -0.04 -0.93
CA ALA A 39 -14.15 -1.45 -0.63
C ALA A 39 -15.26 -1.63 0.42
N LEU A 40 -16.04 -0.59 0.72
CA LEU A 40 -17.07 -0.65 1.76
C LEU A 40 -17.99 -1.88 1.62
N PRO A 41 -18.55 -2.23 0.43
CA PRO A 41 -19.43 -3.39 0.32
C PRO A 41 -18.75 -4.74 0.66
N VAL A 42 -17.47 -4.88 0.34
CA VAL A 42 -16.72 -6.11 0.69
C VAL A 42 -16.42 -6.15 2.18
N ILE A 43 -16.11 -5.01 2.78
CA ILE A 43 -15.82 -4.90 4.22
C ILE A 43 -17.07 -5.20 5.04
N THR A 44 -18.22 -4.63 4.68
CA THR A 44 -19.51 -4.92 5.35
C THR A 44 -19.88 -6.39 5.23
N GLN A 45 -19.75 -6.98 4.04
CA GLN A 45 -19.97 -8.42 3.84
C GLN A 45 -19.07 -9.27 4.76
N LEU A 46 -17.79 -8.96 4.87
CA LEU A 46 -16.87 -9.70 5.75
C LEU A 46 -17.24 -9.54 7.24
N ILE A 47 -17.70 -8.38 7.65
CA ILE A 47 -18.19 -8.13 9.01
C ILE A 47 -19.43 -8.98 9.29
N ASP A 48 -20.40 -8.99 8.36
CA ASP A 48 -21.64 -9.77 8.48
C ASP A 48 -21.33 -11.28 8.56
N GLU A 49 -20.42 -11.79 7.73
CA GLU A 49 -19.98 -13.19 7.76
C GLU A 49 -19.32 -13.55 9.09
N GLN A 50 -18.51 -12.65 9.65
CA GLN A 50 -17.86 -12.87 10.96
C GLN A 50 -18.88 -12.86 12.11
N ILE A 51 -19.85 -11.96 12.08
CA ILE A 51 -20.94 -11.91 13.04
C ILE A 51 -21.79 -13.19 12.98
N ALA A 52 -22.14 -13.64 11.77
CA ALA A 52 -22.88 -14.87 11.56
C ALA A 52 -22.11 -16.11 12.08
N ALA A 53 -20.81 -16.19 11.82
CA ALA A 53 -19.98 -17.27 12.30
C ALA A 53 -19.87 -17.29 13.83
N GLN A 54 -19.72 -16.14 14.48
CA GLN A 54 -19.68 -16.04 15.94
C GLN A 54 -21.02 -16.41 16.58
N SER A 55 -22.14 -15.95 16.04
CA SER A 55 -23.48 -16.30 16.54
C SER A 55 -23.77 -17.80 16.44
N ALA A 56 -23.32 -18.46 15.38
CA ALA A 56 -23.41 -19.90 15.21
C ALA A 56 -22.63 -20.70 16.25
N LEU A 57 -21.44 -20.21 16.65
CA LEU A 57 -20.59 -20.85 17.66
C LEU A 57 -21.13 -20.67 19.09
N GLN A 58 -21.84 -19.57 19.38
CA GLN A 58 -22.34 -19.24 20.72
C GLN A 58 -23.76 -19.78 21.00
N GLY A 59 -24.33 -20.58 20.12
CA GLY A 59 -25.61 -21.25 20.34
C GLY A 59 -26.80 -20.32 20.49
N GLY A 60 -26.73 -19.11 19.91
CA GLY A 60 -27.84 -18.15 19.86
C GLY A 60 -28.03 -17.28 21.11
N SER A 61 -27.18 -17.37 22.11
CA SER A 61 -27.22 -16.44 23.25
C SER A 61 -26.50 -15.13 22.86
N THR A 62 -27.27 -14.23 22.29
CA THR A 62 -26.82 -12.86 22.01
C THR A 62 -26.80 -12.10 23.34
N GLU A 63 -25.68 -12.13 24.05
CA GLU A 63 -25.49 -11.22 25.19
C GLU A 63 -25.43 -9.77 24.70
N ILE A 64 -25.93 -8.84 25.54
CA ILE A 64 -26.05 -7.41 25.26
C ILE A 64 -24.73 -6.80 24.72
N GLY A 65 -23.58 -7.33 25.15
CA GLY A 65 -22.25 -6.90 24.65
C GLY A 65 -21.98 -7.19 23.18
N SER A 66 -22.65 -8.15 22.56
CA SER A 66 -22.50 -8.42 21.12
C SER A 66 -23.21 -7.38 20.25
N ALA A 67 -24.37 -6.85 20.70
CA ALA A 67 -25.11 -5.85 19.96
C ALA A 67 -24.37 -4.49 19.94
N GLU A 68 -23.77 -4.08 21.05
CA GLU A 68 -22.95 -2.86 21.10
C GLU A 68 -21.67 -2.99 20.25
N MET A 69 -21.03 -4.17 20.25
CA MET A 69 -19.87 -4.42 19.41
C MET A 69 -20.24 -4.41 17.93
N ILE A 70 -21.37 -5.00 17.54
CA ILE A 70 -21.87 -4.97 16.16
C ILE A 70 -22.15 -3.52 15.73
N ALA A 71 -22.84 -2.74 16.56
CA ALA A 71 -23.13 -1.34 16.27
C ALA A 71 -21.83 -0.51 16.10
N SER A 72 -20.82 -0.72 16.96
CA SER A 72 -19.53 -0.04 16.85
C SER A 72 -18.73 -0.45 15.61
N LEU A 73 -18.82 -1.71 15.18
CA LEU A 73 -18.19 -2.19 13.95
C LEU A 73 -18.87 -1.60 12.71
N ASP A 74 -20.18 -1.47 12.73
CA ASP A 74 -20.96 -0.89 11.63
C ASP A 74 -20.69 0.62 11.50
N GLU A 75 -20.60 1.33 12.61
CA GLU A 75 -20.17 2.74 12.65
C GLU A 75 -18.74 2.90 12.14
N LEU A 76 -17.80 2.05 12.57
CA LEU A 76 -16.42 2.05 12.10
C LEU A 76 -16.37 1.75 10.58
N ALA A 77 -17.14 0.78 10.10
CA ALA A 77 -17.18 0.42 8.68
C ALA A 77 -17.68 1.60 7.84
N ASN A 78 -18.77 2.24 8.24
CA ASN A 78 -19.41 3.30 7.46
C ASN A 78 -18.66 4.65 7.60
N ASP A 79 -18.32 5.06 8.82
CA ASP A 79 -17.75 6.39 9.06
C ASP A 79 -16.24 6.47 8.79
N VAL A 80 -15.50 5.41 9.06
CA VAL A 80 -14.05 5.41 8.89
C VAL A 80 -13.68 4.70 7.58
N LEU A 81 -14.00 3.41 7.46
CA LEU A 81 -13.58 2.60 6.32
C LEU A 81 -14.31 2.97 5.03
N GLY A 82 -15.57 3.41 5.11
CA GLY A 82 -16.35 3.89 3.96
C GLY A 82 -15.77 5.14 3.31
N ARG A 83 -15.06 5.96 4.09
CA ARG A 83 -14.38 7.16 3.59
C ARG A 83 -12.95 6.92 3.12
N VAL A 84 -12.43 5.71 3.27
CA VAL A 84 -11.07 5.39 2.84
C VAL A 84 -11.02 5.19 1.33
N ASN A 85 -10.19 5.99 0.67
CA ASN A 85 -9.85 5.77 -0.72
C ASN A 85 -8.70 4.75 -0.82
N LEU A 86 -8.94 3.59 -1.43
CA LEU A 86 -7.92 2.54 -1.56
C LEU A 86 -6.69 2.99 -2.35
N PHE A 87 -6.82 3.91 -3.31
CA PHE A 87 -5.66 4.52 -3.96
C PHE A 87 -4.80 5.30 -2.97
N GLY A 88 -5.42 5.91 -1.94
CA GLY A 88 -4.70 6.61 -0.89
C GLY A 88 -3.88 5.68 0.02
N LEU A 89 -4.31 4.43 0.21
CA LEU A 89 -3.51 3.45 0.96
C LEU A 89 -2.19 3.12 0.28
N ALA A 90 -2.15 3.12 -1.06
CA ALA A 90 -0.92 2.94 -1.82
C ALA A 90 0.09 4.07 -1.57
N ALA A 91 -0.39 5.26 -1.26
CA ALA A 91 0.43 6.41 -0.92
C ALA A 91 1.10 6.31 0.47
N TRP A 92 0.52 5.53 1.38
CA TRP A 92 1.06 5.33 2.74
C TRP A 92 2.22 4.34 2.80
N THR A 93 2.38 3.51 1.79
CA THR A 93 3.49 2.55 1.75
C THR A 93 4.74 3.24 1.22
N ARG A 94 5.91 3.00 1.84
CA ARG A 94 7.20 3.52 1.35
C ARG A 94 7.56 3.05 -0.06
N LEU A 95 6.85 2.07 -0.57
CA LEU A 95 6.96 1.49 -1.92
C LEU A 95 5.76 1.87 -2.80
N GLY A 96 4.90 2.77 -2.32
CA GLY A 96 3.72 3.26 -3.03
C GLY A 96 4.00 4.44 -3.96
N PHE A 97 2.96 5.22 -4.24
CA PHE A 97 3.09 6.39 -5.08
C PHE A 97 4.04 7.43 -4.47
N PRO A 98 4.97 7.99 -5.24
CA PRO A 98 5.79 9.10 -4.81
C PRO A 98 4.93 10.38 -4.79
N ASN A 99 4.12 10.53 -3.77
CA ASN A 99 3.22 11.67 -3.56
C ASN A 99 3.68 12.49 -2.34
N THR A 100 3.25 13.74 -2.26
CA THR A 100 3.54 14.66 -1.17
C THR A 100 2.34 14.87 -0.27
N MET A 101 1.13 14.62 -0.76
CA MET A 101 -0.13 14.82 -0.05
C MET A 101 -0.85 13.49 0.18
N SER A 102 -1.56 13.38 1.32
CA SER A 102 -2.48 12.27 1.54
C SER A 102 -3.72 12.43 0.65
N SER A 103 -4.32 11.30 0.27
CA SER A 103 -5.59 11.34 -0.46
C SER A 103 -6.70 11.95 0.39
N ARG A 104 -7.58 12.71 -0.26
CA ARG A 104 -8.81 13.19 0.35
C ARG A 104 -9.74 12.01 0.68
N PRO A 105 -10.45 12.04 1.83
CA PRO A 105 -11.52 11.07 2.11
C PRO A 105 -12.55 11.02 0.98
N VAL A 106 -13.18 9.85 0.81
CA VAL A 106 -14.25 9.66 -0.18
C VAL A 106 -15.46 10.47 0.24
N ASP A 107 -15.98 11.29 -0.68
CA ASP A 107 -17.26 11.97 -0.55
C ASP A 107 -18.18 11.46 -1.65
N THR A 108 -19.13 10.61 -1.28
CA THR A 108 -20.05 9.98 -2.23
C THR A 108 -21.00 10.97 -2.93
N ALA A 109 -21.15 12.18 -2.40
CA ALA A 109 -21.99 13.21 -3.00
C ALA A 109 -21.30 13.94 -4.15
N THR A 110 -19.99 14.05 -4.14
CA THR A 110 -19.21 14.87 -5.10
C THR A 110 -18.20 14.07 -5.91
N ASP A 111 -17.78 12.90 -5.43
CA ASP A 111 -16.73 12.11 -6.05
C ASP A 111 -17.29 11.03 -6.99
N VAL A 112 -16.56 10.73 -8.05
CA VAL A 112 -16.77 9.52 -8.86
C VAL A 112 -16.18 8.35 -8.08
N VAL A 113 -17.04 7.50 -7.49
CA VAL A 113 -16.64 6.38 -6.65
C VAL A 113 -16.85 5.07 -7.40
N TYR A 114 -15.77 4.32 -7.58
CA TYR A 114 -15.83 2.93 -8.02
C TYR A 114 -15.90 2.02 -6.79
N THR A 115 -16.96 1.23 -6.69
CA THR A 115 -17.17 0.30 -5.59
C THR A 115 -16.72 -1.10 -5.96
N ILE A 116 -15.96 -1.72 -5.07
CA ILE A 116 -15.57 -3.12 -5.16
C ILE A 116 -16.67 -3.93 -4.48
N THR A 117 -17.23 -4.92 -5.21
CA THR A 117 -18.38 -5.72 -4.74
C THR A 117 -18.03 -7.16 -4.42
N SER A 118 -16.79 -7.60 -4.70
CA SER A 118 -16.35 -8.96 -4.39
C SER A 118 -14.91 -9.00 -3.88
N SER A 119 -14.61 -9.98 -3.05
CA SER A 119 -13.25 -10.23 -2.54
C SER A 119 -12.23 -10.48 -3.67
N GLY A 120 -12.65 -11.16 -4.75
CA GLY A 120 -11.80 -11.35 -5.92
C GLY A 120 -11.43 -10.04 -6.63
N GLN A 121 -12.39 -9.12 -6.78
CA GLN A 121 -12.12 -7.77 -7.31
C GLN A 121 -11.20 -6.99 -6.37
N MET A 122 -11.37 -7.12 -5.05
CA MET A 122 -10.50 -6.46 -4.07
C MET A 122 -9.05 -6.90 -4.22
N VAL A 123 -8.79 -8.20 -4.33
CA VAL A 123 -7.44 -8.75 -4.55
C VAL A 123 -6.86 -8.25 -5.88
N LEU A 124 -7.66 -8.24 -6.95
CA LEU A 124 -7.22 -7.76 -8.26
C LEU A 124 -6.82 -6.27 -8.22
N TRP A 125 -7.68 -5.43 -7.63
CA TRP A 125 -7.38 -4.00 -7.50
C TRP A 125 -6.17 -3.75 -6.61
N GLN A 126 -6.02 -4.47 -5.51
CA GLN A 126 -4.86 -4.35 -4.63
C GLN A 126 -3.57 -4.74 -5.34
N ALA A 127 -3.59 -5.84 -6.10
CA ALA A 127 -2.46 -6.25 -6.94
C ALA A 127 -2.13 -5.20 -8.01
N ALA A 128 -3.15 -4.66 -8.70
CA ALA A 128 -2.97 -3.62 -9.70
C ALA A 128 -2.35 -2.33 -9.10
N ILE A 129 -2.86 -1.88 -7.96
CA ILE A 129 -2.35 -0.71 -7.25
C ILE A 129 -0.89 -0.92 -6.83
N LEU A 130 -0.55 -2.11 -6.32
CA LEU A 130 0.82 -2.43 -5.91
C LEU A 130 1.76 -2.44 -7.12
N VAL A 131 1.38 -3.09 -8.21
CA VAL A 131 2.18 -3.18 -9.45
C VAL A 131 2.41 -1.79 -10.05
N LEU A 132 1.36 -0.98 -10.16
CA LEU A 132 1.45 0.40 -10.64
C LEU A 132 2.22 1.31 -9.68
N GLY A 133 1.99 1.18 -8.38
CA GLY A 133 2.73 1.93 -7.36
C GLY A 133 4.23 1.67 -7.43
N LEU A 134 4.64 0.41 -7.54
CA LEU A 134 6.04 0.05 -7.76
C LEU A 134 6.61 0.62 -9.06
N LEU A 135 5.81 0.67 -10.14
CA LEU A 135 6.23 1.26 -11.41
C LEU A 135 6.51 2.76 -11.25
N PHE A 136 5.57 3.50 -10.66
CA PHE A 136 5.73 4.94 -10.45
C PHE A 136 6.88 5.27 -9.49
N THR A 137 7.02 4.50 -8.40
CA THR A 137 8.15 4.65 -7.47
C THR A 137 9.47 4.40 -8.17
N THR A 138 9.57 3.32 -8.95
CA THR A 138 10.79 2.99 -9.70
C THR A 138 11.11 4.06 -10.73
N ALA A 139 10.11 4.55 -11.46
CA ALA A 139 10.29 5.62 -12.42
C ALA A 139 10.83 6.89 -11.74
N PHE A 140 10.26 7.28 -10.61
CA PHE A 140 10.71 8.42 -9.84
C PHE A 140 12.15 8.25 -9.33
N LEU A 141 12.49 7.10 -8.74
CA LEU A 141 13.84 6.83 -8.24
C LEU A 141 14.89 6.81 -9.36
N VAL A 142 14.57 6.24 -10.53
CA VAL A 142 15.45 6.26 -11.70
C VAL A 142 15.66 7.68 -12.20
N GLN A 143 14.59 8.50 -12.25
CA GLN A 143 14.69 9.91 -12.62
C GLN A 143 15.59 10.70 -11.66
N VAL A 144 15.42 10.50 -10.34
CA VAL A 144 16.26 11.14 -9.31
C VAL A 144 17.73 10.69 -9.43
N ALA A 145 17.97 9.39 -9.60
CA ALA A 145 19.31 8.85 -9.75
C ALA A 145 20.04 9.41 -10.98
N GLN A 146 19.33 9.54 -12.11
CA GLN A 146 19.90 10.17 -13.30
C GLN A 146 20.15 11.67 -13.13
N ALA A 147 19.25 12.36 -12.42
CA ALA A 147 19.43 13.76 -12.11
C ALA A 147 20.68 14.02 -11.25
N ILE A 148 20.98 13.12 -10.31
CA ILE A 148 22.19 13.21 -9.47
C ILE A 148 23.46 12.95 -10.29
N ARG A 149 23.42 12.01 -11.24
CA ARG A 149 24.57 11.67 -12.10
C ARG A 149 24.86 12.69 -13.19
N GLU A 150 24.07 13.77 -13.29
CA GLU A 150 24.17 14.81 -14.33
C GLU A 150 24.14 14.29 -15.78
N ASN A 151 23.71 13.07 -15.96
CA ASN A 151 23.70 12.39 -17.24
C ASN A 151 22.43 12.81 -18.03
N HIS A 152 22.63 13.39 -19.20
CA HIS A 152 21.52 13.62 -20.15
C HIS A 152 21.18 12.28 -20.82
N ALA A 153 20.52 11.39 -20.07
CA ALA A 153 20.11 10.13 -20.64
C ALA A 153 18.99 10.35 -21.67
N GLU A 154 19.13 9.70 -22.81
CA GLU A 154 18.05 9.64 -23.78
C GLU A 154 16.78 9.09 -23.13
N PRO A 155 15.59 9.60 -23.46
CA PRO A 155 14.32 9.13 -22.89
C PRO A 155 14.13 7.61 -23.02
N ALA A 156 14.59 7.02 -24.12
CA ALA A 156 14.54 5.57 -24.34
C ALA A 156 15.37 4.78 -23.31
N ALA A 157 16.57 5.26 -22.94
CA ALA A 157 17.40 4.65 -21.94
C ALA A 157 16.75 4.74 -20.54
N LEU A 158 16.09 5.86 -20.22
CA LEU A 158 15.35 6.05 -18.98
C LEU A 158 14.21 5.01 -18.86
N VAL A 159 13.40 4.86 -19.89
CA VAL A 159 12.31 3.87 -19.91
C VAL A 159 12.86 2.45 -19.73
N LYS A 160 13.92 2.10 -20.47
CA LYS A 160 14.56 0.78 -20.36
C LYS A 160 15.06 0.49 -18.94
N HIS A 161 15.73 1.45 -18.29
CA HIS A 161 16.19 1.30 -16.91
C HIS A 161 15.05 1.19 -15.92
N THR A 162 13.99 1.98 -16.09
CA THR A 162 12.79 1.92 -15.25
C THR A 162 12.14 0.54 -15.34
N ILE A 163 11.87 0.04 -16.55
CA ILE A 163 11.23 -1.27 -16.74
C ILE A 163 12.10 -2.39 -16.15
N HIS A 164 13.40 -2.36 -16.39
CA HIS A 164 14.31 -3.39 -15.88
C HIS A 164 14.36 -3.41 -14.34
N SER A 165 14.47 -2.24 -13.70
CA SER A 165 14.46 -2.12 -12.24
C SER A 165 13.11 -2.51 -11.66
N TRP A 166 12.02 -2.12 -12.29
CA TRP A 166 10.66 -2.49 -11.90
C TRP A 166 10.43 -4.00 -11.94
N LEU A 167 10.85 -4.67 -13.03
CA LEU A 167 10.75 -6.13 -13.14
C LEU A 167 11.55 -6.86 -12.05
N ARG A 168 12.73 -6.35 -11.69
CA ARG A 168 13.52 -6.90 -10.58
C ARG A 168 12.80 -6.74 -9.23
N LEU A 169 12.19 -5.58 -8.99
CA LEU A 169 11.40 -5.37 -7.78
C LEU A 169 10.16 -6.26 -7.75
N LEU A 170 9.44 -6.41 -8.86
CA LEU A 170 8.32 -7.35 -8.95
C LEU A 170 8.77 -8.79 -8.68
N ALA A 171 9.89 -9.23 -9.26
CA ALA A 171 10.43 -10.57 -9.03
C ALA A 171 10.81 -10.80 -7.55
N LEU A 172 11.11 -9.75 -6.79
CA LEU A 172 11.37 -9.82 -5.35
C LEU A 172 10.06 -9.79 -4.53
N PHE A 173 9.17 -8.83 -4.82
CA PHE A 173 7.99 -8.56 -3.99
C PHE A 173 6.84 -9.54 -4.23
N VAL A 174 6.67 -10.06 -5.46
CA VAL A 174 5.60 -11.02 -5.76
C VAL A 174 5.78 -12.33 -4.98
N PRO A 175 6.95 -13.01 -5.01
CA PRO A 175 7.15 -14.21 -4.20
C PRO A 175 7.06 -13.93 -2.69
N LEU A 176 7.54 -12.78 -2.24
CA LEU A 176 7.45 -12.38 -0.84
C LEU A 176 5.98 -12.21 -0.40
N GLY A 177 5.17 -11.52 -1.22
CA GLY A 177 3.74 -11.34 -0.97
C GLY A 177 2.97 -12.66 -0.96
N VAL A 178 3.24 -13.52 -1.94
CA VAL A 178 2.66 -14.87 -2.02
C VAL A 178 3.07 -15.69 -0.79
N GLY A 179 4.35 -15.69 -0.43
CA GLY A 179 4.87 -16.38 0.77
C GLY A 179 4.23 -15.88 2.06
N LEU A 180 3.97 -14.57 2.16
CA LEU A 180 3.30 -13.98 3.32
C LEU A 180 1.84 -14.43 3.41
N VAL A 181 1.09 -14.46 2.30
CA VAL A 181 -0.30 -14.94 2.27
C VAL A 181 -0.36 -16.42 2.69
N PHE A 182 0.49 -17.27 2.10
CA PHE A 182 0.56 -18.69 2.50
C PHE A 182 0.98 -18.86 3.95
N GLY A 183 1.96 -18.08 4.43
CA GLY A 183 2.40 -18.09 5.83
C GLY A 183 1.28 -17.71 6.80
N MET A 184 0.50 -16.67 6.49
CA MET A 184 -0.65 -16.27 7.31
C MET A 184 -1.77 -17.31 7.31
N THR A 185 -2.06 -17.92 6.15
CA THR A 185 -3.04 -19.01 6.05
C THR A 185 -2.60 -20.22 6.88
N PHE A 186 -1.32 -20.58 6.80
CA PHE A 186 -0.75 -21.69 7.59
C PHE A 186 -0.80 -21.38 9.09
N LEU A 187 -0.49 -20.14 9.50
CA LEU A 187 -0.62 -19.68 10.89
C LEU A 187 -2.05 -19.79 11.42
N ALA A 188 -3.04 -19.46 10.59
CA ALA A 188 -4.45 -19.54 10.97
C ALA A 188 -4.92 -20.98 11.21
N MET A 189 -4.23 -21.98 10.64
CA MET A 189 -4.51 -23.41 10.83
C MET A 189 -3.81 -23.99 12.08
N MET A 190 -2.89 -23.26 12.72
CA MET A 190 -2.14 -23.73 13.89
C MET A 190 -2.91 -23.55 15.21
N PRO A 191 -2.67 -24.40 16.22
CA PRO A 191 -3.14 -24.16 17.58
C PRO A 191 -2.64 -22.80 18.08
N MET A 192 -3.49 -22.05 18.81
CA MET A 192 -3.27 -20.64 19.18
C MET A 192 -1.89 -20.38 19.84
N GLY A 193 -1.40 -21.29 20.68
CA GLY A 193 -0.09 -21.12 21.33
C GLY A 193 1.11 -21.29 20.38
N ALA A 194 1.04 -22.27 19.47
CA ALA A 194 2.09 -22.49 18.48
C ALA A 194 2.08 -21.39 17.41
N GLY A 195 0.89 -20.93 16.99
CA GLY A 195 0.73 -19.84 16.04
C GLY A 195 1.36 -18.54 16.53
N LEU A 196 1.23 -18.21 17.82
CA LEU A 196 1.82 -17.00 18.41
C LEU A 196 3.35 -17.03 18.36
N LEU A 197 3.98 -18.15 18.67
CA LEU A 197 5.44 -18.30 18.62
C LEU A 197 5.98 -18.16 17.20
N VAL A 198 5.29 -18.78 16.23
CA VAL A 198 5.66 -18.66 14.80
C VAL A 198 5.47 -17.23 14.32
N LEU A 199 4.39 -16.55 14.72
CA LEU A 199 4.17 -15.14 14.39
C LEU A 199 5.28 -14.24 14.94
N MET A 200 5.71 -14.43 16.18
CA MET A 200 6.84 -13.70 16.77
C MET A 200 8.13 -13.94 16.00
N ALA A 201 8.43 -15.18 15.63
CA ALA A 201 9.60 -15.52 14.83
C ALA A 201 9.56 -14.87 13.45
N LEU A 202 8.39 -14.88 12.78
CA LEU A 202 8.19 -14.21 11.50
C LEU A 202 8.32 -12.69 11.61
N MET A 203 7.83 -12.07 12.68
CA MET A 203 8.01 -10.62 12.93
C MET A 203 9.50 -10.27 13.05
N VAL A 204 10.27 -11.05 13.81
CA VAL A 204 11.73 -10.86 13.94
C VAL A 204 12.41 -11.03 12.58
N ALA A 205 12.09 -12.08 11.83
CA ALA A 205 12.63 -12.32 10.50
C ALA A 205 12.26 -11.18 9.52
N ALA A 206 11.02 -10.66 9.58
CA ALA A 206 10.57 -9.55 8.76
C ALA A 206 11.33 -8.24 9.08
N VAL A 207 11.60 -7.97 10.37
CA VAL A 207 12.42 -6.82 10.78
C VAL A 207 13.85 -6.94 10.22
N TRP A 208 14.46 -8.12 10.34
CA TRP A 208 15.79 -8.38 9.77
C TRP A 208 15.79 -8.24 8.24
N ALA A 209 14.80 -8.82 7.56
CA ALA A 209 14.67 -8.68 6.12
C ALA A 209 14.46 -7.21 5.72
N ALA A 210 13.67 -6.43 6.45
CA ALA A 210 13.46 -5.01 6.19
C ALA A 210 14.75 -4.20 6.35
N ILE A 211 15.59 -4.51 7.36
CA ILE A 211 16.89 -3.89 7.53
C ILE A 211 17.78 -4.20 6.32
N TYR A 212 17.90 -5.48 5.92
CA TYR A 212 18.66 -5.86 4.74
C TYR A 212 18.17 -5.19 3.47
N LEU A 213 16.85 -5.20 3.22
CA LEU A 213 16.23 -4.58 2.05
C LEU A 213 16.39 -3.06 2.02
N ALA A 214 16.49 -2.39 3.16
CA ALA A 214 16.78 -0.96 3.23
C ALA A 214 18.18 -0.62 2.68
N PHE A 215 19.12 -1.55 2.73
CA PHE A 215 20.50 -1.36 2.23
C PHE A 215 20.71 -1.85 0.79
N VAL A 216 19.82 -2.67 0.25
CA VAL A 216 19.94 -3.17 -1.14
C VAL A 216 19.98 -2.05 -2.19
N PRO A 217 19.19 -0.96 -2.11
CA PRO A 217 19.30 0.14 -3.07
C PRO A 217 20.64 0.88 -3.05
N HIS A 218 21.41 0.74 -1.97
CA HIS A 218 22.72 1.39 -1.84
C HIS A 218 23.87 0.51 -2.35
N ALA A 219 23.59 -0.77 -2.66
CA ALA A 219 24.57 -1.75 -3.15
C ALA A 219 24.54 -1.95 -4.68
N ILE A 220 23.57 -1.30 -5.37
CA ILE A 220 23.40 -1.31 -6.83
C ILE A 220 23.79 0.04 -7.41
#